data_3e58578b5f869e68e19fd2764ac5c99f
#
_entry.id   3e58578b5f869e68e19fd2764ac5c99f
#
_cell.length_a   1.000
_cell.length_b   1.000
_cell.length_c   1.000
_cell.angle_alpha   90.00
_cell.angle_beta   90.00
_cell.angle_gamma   90.00
#
_symmetry.space_group_name_H-M   'P 1'
#
loop_
_entity.id
_entity.type
_entity.pdbx_description
1 polymer ?
#
loop_
_entity_poly.entity_id
_entity_poly.type
_entity_poly.pdbx_seq_one_letter_code
_entity_poly.pdbx_strand_id
1 'polypeptide(L)'
;VDGGEERFLRRAFELAGEARDAGDGPFGSLLVGPGGDVLAEDRNTTVTDDDITAHPELKLARRAARELDAGTAAGTTMYTSCEPCGMCAGALARSGLGRVVYALSSGQLRDLQPGGPVPVRSEGPYLYDEARQVVEGYVP
;
A
#
# COMPACT_ATOMS: atom_id res chain seq x y z
N VAL A 1 -10.76 13.37 -8.60
CA VAL A 1 -10.49 12.36 -9.66
C VAL A 1 -11.37 12.68 -10.85
N ASP A 2 -10.79 12.84 -11.99
CA ASP A 2 -11.54 13.06 -13.24
C ASP A 2 -11.98 11.73 -13.87
N GLY A 3 -12.81 11.82 -14.95
CA GLY A 3 -13.30 10.64 -15.66
C GLY A 3 -12.19 9.80 -16.31
N GLY A 4 -11.06 10.42 -16.66
CA GLY A 4 -9.91 9.73 -17.22
C GLY A 4 -9.17 8.91 -16.16
N GLU A 5 -9.14 9.37 -14.92
CA GLU A 5 -8.53 8.65 -13.82
C GLU A 5 -9.40 7.50 -13.30
N GLU A 6 -10.71 7.59 -13.45
CA GLU A 6 -11.62 6.52 -13.02
C GLU A 6 -11.32 5.18 -13.69
N ARG A 7 -10.80 5.20 -14.91
CA ARG A 7 -10.39 3.96 -15.61
C ARG A 7 -9.33 3.18 -14.83
N PHE A 8 -8.43 3.88 -14.14
CA PHE A 8 -7.39 3.24 -13.34
C PHE A 8 -7.98 2.63 -12.06
N LEU A 9 -8.96 3.29 -11.45
CA LEU A 9 -9.69 2.71 -10.33
C LEU A 9 -10.47 1.45 -10.75
N ARG A 10 -11.08 1.48 -11.95
CA ARG A 10 -11.76 0.29 -12.49
C ARG A 10 -10.78 -0.86 -12.73
N ARG A 11 -9.56 -0.54 -13.18
CA ARG A 11 -8.51 -1.57 -13.30
C ARG A 11 -8.14 -2.15 -11.94
N ALA A 12 -8.05 -1.32 -10.90
CA ALA A 12 -7.83 -1.80 -9.54
C ALA A 12 -8.95 -2.75 -9.07
N PHE A 13 -10.20 -2.48 -9.45
CA PHE A 13 -11.33 -3.38 -9.15
C PHE A 13 -11.21 -4.72 -9.87
N GLU A 14 -10.77 -4.73 -11.12
CA GLU A 14 -10.52 -5.98 -11.84
C GLU A 14 -9.47 -6.82 -11.15
N LEU A 15 -8.36 -6.20 -10.74
CA LEU A 15 -7.29 -6.86 -9.99
C LEU A 15 -7.80 -7.39 -8.63
N ALA A 16 -8.63 -6.62 -7.95
CA ALA A 16 -9.27 -7.03 -6.70
C ALA A 16 -10.16 -8.26 -6.91
N GLY A 17 -10.93 -8.29 -8.01
CA GLY A 17 -11.76 -9.43 -8.40
C GLY A 17 -10.93 -10.68 -8.69
N GLU A 18 -9.80 -10.52 -9.37
CA GLU A 18 -8.87 -11.62 -9.63
C GLU A 18 -8.31 -12.20 -8.32
N ALA A 19 -7.94 -11.34 -7.36
CA ALA A 19 -7.48 -11.79 -6.05
C ALA A 19 -8.57 -12.57 -5.31
N ARG A 20 -9.78 -12.03 -5.27
CA ARG A 20 -10.95 -12.69 -4.67
C ARG A 20 -11.18 -14.07 -5.28
N ASP A 21 -11.17 -14.15 -6.60
CA ASP A 21 -11.43 -15.40 -7.32
C ASP A 21 -10.34 -16.44 -7.08
N ALA A 22 -9.12 -16.00 -6.77
CA ALA A 22 -8.02 -16.88 -6.38
C ALA A 22 -8.05 -17.28 -4.89
N GLY A 23 -8.99 -16.79 -4.12
CA GLY A 23 -9.11 -17.09 -2.67
C GLY A 23 -8.33 -16.16 -1.76
N ASP A 24 -7.82 -15.06 -2.30
CA ASP A 24 -7.11 -14.02 -1.55
C ASP A 24 -8.04 -12.87 -1.18
N GLY A 25 -7.55 -11.92 -0.39
CA GLY A 25 -8.30 -10.71 -0.08
C GLY A 25 -8.65 -9.90 -1.34
N PRO A 26 -9.84 -9.29 -1.40
CA PRO A 26 -10.35 -8.62 -2.61
C PRO A 26 -9.75 -7.22 -2.78
N PHE A 27 -8.45 -7.14 -3.03
CA PHE A 27 -7.73 -5.87 -3.14
C PHE A 27 -6.77 -5.88 -4.32
N GLY A 28 -6.74 -4.77 -5.05
CA GLY A 28 -5.89 -4.59 -6.20
C GLY A 28 -5.40 -3.15 -6.32
N SER A 29 -4.22 -2.99 -6.90
CA SER A 29 -3.57 -1.68 -7.04
C SER A 29 -2.71 -1.64 -8.29
N LEU A 30 -2.46 -0.42 -8.78
CA LEU A 30 -1.53 -0.19 -9.88
C LEU A 30 -0.79 1.13 -9.72
N LEU A 31 0.36 1.22 -10.36
CA LEU A 31 1.16 2.43 -10.44
C LEU A 31 1.04 3.02 -11.84
N VAL A 32 0.75 4.32 -11.90
CA VAL A 32 0.69 5.07 -13.16
C VAL A 32 1.74 6.17 -13.11
N GLY A 33 2.66 6.14 -14.06
CA GLY A 33 3.76 7.07 -14.13
C GLY A 33 3.37 8.48 -14.59
N PRO A 34 4.35 9.42 -14.60
CA PRO A 34 4.10 10.81 -14.96
C PRO A 34 3.49 11.00 -16.36
N GLY A 35 3.79 10.08 -17.28
CA GLY A 35 3.27 10.11 -18.66
C GLY A 35 1.90 9.47 -18.83
N GLY A 36 1.30 8.95 -17.79
CA GLY A 36 0.00 8.29 -17.86
C GLY A 36 0.07 6.79 -18.17
N ASP A 37 1.25 6.20 -18.24
CA ASP A 37 1.44 4.78 -18.52
C ASP A 37 1.37 3.96 -17.22
N VAL A 38 0.74 2.78 -17.29
CA VAL A 38 0.74 1.81 -16.21
C VAL A 38 2.14 1.20 -16.11
N LEU A 39 2.82 1.45 -14.99
CA LEU A 39 4.18 0.95 -14.75
C LEU A 39 4.18 -0.44 -14.11
N ALA A 40 3.20 -0.73 -13.28
CA ALA A 40 3.10 -1.98 -12.56
C ALA A 40 1.68 -2.19 -12.04
N GLU A 41 1.30 -3.45 -11.88
CA GLU A 41 0.02 -3.86 -11.30
C GLU A 41 0.27 -4.96 -10.29
N ASP A 42 -0.57 -5.04 -9.25
CA ASP A 42 -0.50 -6.13 -8.30
C ASP A 42 -1.85 -6.33 -7.60
N ARG A 43 -1.99 -7.47 -6.96
CA ARG A 43 -3.17 -7.85 -6.21
C ARG A 43 -2.77 -8.49 -4.89
N ASN A 44 -3.72 -8.60 -3.97
CA ASN A 44 -3.49 -9.29 -2.72
C ASN A 44 -3.20 -10.78 -2.97
N THR A 45 -2.15 -11.29 -2.35
CA THR A 45 -1.75 -12.71 -2.42
C THR A 45 -1.41 -13.26 -1.03
N THR A 46 -2.07 -12.74 0.03
CA THR A 46 -1.76 -13.14 1.41
C THR A 46 -2.00 -14.63 1.66
N VAL A 47 -3.03 -15.21 1.08
CA VAL A 47 -3.33 -16.64 1.20
C VAL A 47 -2.44 -17.45 0.25
N THR A 48 -2.39 -17.05 -1.01
CA THR A 48 -1.58 -17.73 -2.03
C THR A 48 -0.12 -17.85 -1.64
N ASP A 49 0.47 -16.77 -1.11
CA ASP A 49 1.88 -16.72 -0.74
C ASP A 49 2.15 -17.06 0.72
N ASP A 50 1.09 -17.33 1.51
CA ASP A 50 1.20 -17.52 2.96
C ASP A 50 2.02 -16.38 3.61
N ASP A 51 1.66 -15.15 3.28
CA ASP A 51 2.39 -13.95 3.70
C ASP A 51 1.40 -12.85 4.09
N ILE A 52 1.31 -12.56 5.39
CA ILE A 52 0.41 -11.53 5.92
C ILE A 52 0.72 -10.12 5.41
N THR A 53 1.89 -9.89 4.83
CA THR A 53 2.30 -8.60 4.26
C THR A 53 2.06 -8.49 2.77
N ALA A 54 1.59 -9.54 2.09
CA ALA A 54 1.43 -9.59 0.64
C ALA A 54 0.20 -8.77 0.17
N HIS A 55 0.11 -7.54 0.62
CA HIS A 55 -0.84 -6.54 0.15
C HIS A 55 -0.31 -5.89 -1.13
N PRO A 56 -1.17 -5.57 -2.10
CA PRO A 56 -0.71 -5.00 -3.37
C PRO A 56 -0.02 -3.65 -3.17
N GLU A 57 -0.52 -2.81 -2.27
CA GLU A 57 0.07 -1.50 -2.02
C GLU A 57 1.48 -1.60 -1.46
N LEU A 58 1.70 -2.49 -0.49
CA LEU A 58 3.03 -2.71 0.10
C LEU A 58 4.00 -3.26 -0.93
N LYS A 59 3.58 -4.24 -1.72
CA LYS A 59 4.42 -4.83 -2.76
C LYS A 59 4.83 -3.81 -3.81
N LEU A 60 3.89 -2.98 -4.26
CA LEU A 60 4.15 -1.93 -5.24
C LEU A 60 4.98 -0.78 -4.66
N ALA A 61 4.77 -0.41 -3.39
CA ALA A 61 5.59 0.59 -2.72
C ALA A 61 7.05 0.15 -2.64
N ARG A 62 7.30 -1.09 -2.26
CA ARG A 62 8.64 -1.68 -2.22
C ARG A 62 9.28 -1.71 -3.61
N ARG A 63 8.53 -2.10 -4.61
CA ARG A 63 9.00 -2.12 -6.00
C ARG A 63 9.35 -0.72 -6.50
N ALA A 64 8.51 0.27 -6.24
CA ALA A 64 8.77 1.65 -6.61
C ALA A 64 10.06 2.19 -5.97
N ALA A 65 10.26 1.91 -4.68
CA ALA A 65 11.46 2.33 -3.97
C ALA A 65 12.75 1.73 -4.55
N ARG A 66 12.67 0.52 -5.09
CA ARG A 66 13.82 -0.20 -5.66
C ARG A 66 14.08 0.15 -7.12
N GLU A 67 13.02 0.36 -7.92
CA GLU A 67 13.11 0.37 -9.37
C GLU A 67 12.95 1.76 -10.00
N LEU A 68 12.27 2.69 -9.32
CA LEU A 68 12.02 4.03 -9.86
C LEU A 68 13.04 5.03 -9.32
N ASP A 69 13.54 5.92 -10.20
CA ASP A 69 14.30 7.08 -9.73
C ASP A 69 13.38 8.05 -8.98
N ALA A 70 13.98 8.95 -8.20
CA ALA A 70 13.23 9.85 -7.32
C ALA A 70 12.24 10.74 -8.07
N GLY A 71 12.63 11.24 -9.25
CA GLY A 71 11.77 12.11 -10.06
C GLY A 71 10.57 11.36 -10.64
N THR A 72 10.80 10.15 -11.15
CA THR A 72 9.73 9.30 -11.67
C THR A 72 8.79 8.88 -10.55
N ALA A 73 9.32 8.46 -9.42
CA ALA A 73 8.49 8.06 -8.26
C ALA A 73 7.60 9.22 -7.79
N ALA A 74 8.16 10.42 -7.64
CA ALA A 74 7.42 11.61 -7.22
C ALA A 74 6.29 11.99 -8.18
N GLY A 75 6.43 11.68 -9.48
CA GLY A 75 5.39 11.89 -10.49
C GLY A 75 4.46 10.70 -10.69
N THR A 76 4.62 9.62 -9.92
CA THR A 76 3.82 8.40 -10.06
C THR A 76 2.68 8.40 -9.06
N THR A 77 1.49 7.98 -9.52
CA THR A 77 0.29 7.81 -8.71
C THR A 77 -0.02 6.33 -8.53
N MET A 78 -0.31 5.92 -7.30
CA MET A 78 -0.90 4.61 -7.04
C MET A 78 -2.43 4.74 -7.04
N TYR A 79 -3.08 3.92 -7.83
CA TYR A 79 -4.53 3.74 -7.78
C TYR A 79 -4.81 2.42 -7.08
N THR A 80 -5.67 2.44 -6.08
CA THR A 80 -5.96 1.26 -5.28
C THR A 80 -7.46 1.14 -5.00
N SER A 81 -7.96 -0.10 -4.94
CA SER A 81 -9.37 -0.37 -4.74
C SER A 81 -9.89 0.07 -3.37
N CYS A 82 -9.04 0.01 -2.35
CA CYS A 82 -9.36 0.44 -1.00
C CYS A 82 -8.25 1.31 -0.43
N GLU A 83 -8.61 2.16 0.51
CA GLU A 83 -7.66 2.97 1.26
C GLU A 83 -6.58 2.09 1.89
N PRO A 84 -5.28 2.43 1.72
CA PRO A 84 -4.21 1.65 2.29
C PRO A 84 -4.34 1.51 3.82
N CYS A 85 -4.14 0.29 4.33
CA CYS A 85 -4.09 0.06 5.77
C CYS A 85 -2.83 0.70 6.39
N GLY A 86 -2.74 0.68 7.72
CA GLY A 86 -1.61 1.30 8.43
C GLY A 86 -0.25 0.73 8.01
N MET A 87 -0.16 -0.57 7.76
CA MET A 87 1.06 -1.22 7.28
C MET A 87 1.47 -0.68 5.91
N CYS A 88 0.52 -0.63 4.97
CA CYS A 88 0.78 -0.14 3.61
C CYS A 88 1.03 1.36 3.57
N ALA A 89 0.31 2.15 4.40
CA ALA A 89 0.54 3.59 4.51
C ALA A 89 1.97 3.88 4.98
N GLY A 90 2.50 3.09 5.92
CA GLY A 90 3.90 3.20 6.36
C GLY A 90 4.90 2.89 5.25
N ALA A 91 4.62 1.87 4.43
CA ALA A 91 5.45 1.55 3.26
C ALA A 91 5.39 2.66 2.20
N LEU A 92 4.21 3.18 1.93
CA LEU A 92 4.01 4.26 0.96
C LEU A 92 4.75 5.53 1.37
N ALA A 93 4.75 5.87 2.67
CA ALA A 93 5.48 7.02 3.18
C ALA A 93 7.00 6.94 2.93
N ARG A 94 7.52 5.74 2.68
CA ARG A 94 8.94 5.46 2.43
C ARG A 94 9.26 5.18 0.97
N SER A 95 8.24 5.14 0.11
CA SER A 95 8.37 4.65 -1.27
C SER A 95 8.88 5.68 -2.27
N GLY A 96 8.73 6.95 -1.96
CA GLY A 96 8.99 8.05 -2.92
C GLY A 96 7.80 8.38 -3.82
N LEU A 97 6.72 7.59 -3.79
CA LEU A 97 5.52 7.85 -4.61
C LEU A 97 4.87 9.19 -4.24
N GLY A 98 4.37 9.89 -5.25
CA GLY A 98 3.85 11.25 -5.06
C GLY A 98 2.38 11.34 -4.68
N ARG A 99 1.58 10.30 -4.98
CA ARG A 99 0.13 10.40 -4.81
C ARG A 99 -0.50 9.02 -4.69
N VAL A 100 -1.52 8.90 -3.85
CA VAL A 100 -2.37 7.70 -3.77
C VAL A 100 -3.82 8.13 -3.97
N VAL A 101 -4.53 7.40 -4.82
CA VAL A 101 -5.96 7.58 -5.06
C VAL A 101 -6.64 6.25 -4.75
N TYR A 102 -7.63 6.26 -3.89
CA TYR A 102 -8.38 5.06 -3.51
C TYR A 102 -9.88 5.24 -3.73
N ALA A 103 -10.57 4.13 -3.93
CA ALA A 103 -12.02 4.16 -4.15
C ALA A 103 -12.80 4.00 -2.85
N LEU A 104 -12.58 2.91 -2.12
CA LEU A 104 -13.31 2.59 -0.90
C LEU A 104 -12.48 3.02 0.33
N SER A 105 -13.07 3.82 1.21
CA SER A 105 -12.37 4.23 2.44
C SER A 105 -12.30 3.07 3.44
N SER A 106 -11.36 3.17 4.38
CA SER A 106 -11.26 2.20 5.48
C SER A 106 -12.53 2.12 6.31
N GLY A 107 -13.18 3.27 6.55
CA GLY A 107 -14.47 3.33 7.26
C GLY A 107 -15.58 2.61 6.51
N GLN A 108 -15.68 2.85 5.22
CA GLN A 108 -16.66 2.17 4.36
C GLN A 108 -16.41 0.66 4.32
N LEU A 109 -15.16 0.23 4.22
CA LEU A 109 -14.81 -1.19 4.25
C LEU A 109 -15.24 -1.85 5.55
N ARG A 110 -15.00 -1.20 6.70
CA ARG A 110 -15.42 -1.73 8.01
C ARG A 110 -16.92 -1.84 8.13
N ASP A 111 -17.67 -0.92 7.54
CA ASP A 111 -19.13 -0.96 7.54
C ASP A 111 -19.67 -2.14 6.71
N LEU A 112 -19.01 -2.44 5.59
CA LEU A 112 -19.39 -3.53 4.70
C LEU A 112 -18.93 -4.89 5.24
N GLN A 113 -17.73 -4.94 5.80
CA GLN A 113 -17.09 -6.16 6.31
C GLN A 113 -16.47 -5.87 7.67
N PRO A 114 -17.24 -6.01 8.76
CA PRO A 114 -16.73 -5.82 10.12
C PRO A 114 -15.61 -6.80 10.46
N GLY A 115 -14.65 -6.35 11.22
CA GLY A 115 -13.48 -7.12 11.61
C GLY A 115 -12.20 -6.41 11.20
N GLY A 116 -11.10 -7.13 11.22
CA GLY A 116 -9.80 -6.61 10.83
C GLY A 116 -8.70 -6.93 11.84
N PRO A 117 -7.53 -6.29 11.69
CA PRO A 117 -6.40 -6.56 12.56
C PRO A 117 -6.71 -6.27 14.03
N VAL A 118 -6.19 -7.12 14.91
CA VAL A 118 -6.27 -6.92 16.35
C VAL A 118 -4.95 -6.32 16.82
N PRO A 119 -4.98 -5.18 17.54
CA PRO A 119 -3.74 -4.58 18.04
C PRO A 119 -2.98 -5.52 18.98
N VAL A 120 -1.66 -5.56 18.82
CA VAL A 120 -0.78 -6.28 19.74
C VAL A 120 -0.50 -5.37 20.94
N ARG A 121 -0.58 -5.94 22.15
CA ARG A 121 -0.21 -5.20 23.36
C ARG A 121 1.27 -4.82 23.30
N SER A 122 1.55 -3.53 23.49
CA SER A 122 2.91 -3.00 23.49
C SER A 122 3.20 -2.37 24.84
N GLU A 123 4.39 -2.59 25.35
CA GLU A 123 4.87 -2.03 26.61
C GLU A 123 6.17 -1.28 26.41
N GLY A 124 6.29 -0.13 27.04
CA GLY A 124 7.44 0.78 26.98
C GLY A 124 7.00 2.22 27.24
N PRO A 125 7.94 3.16 27.34
CA PRO A 125 9.38 3.02 27.07
C PRO A 125 10.18 2.48 28.28
N TYR A 126 11.32 1.85 28.00
CA TYR A 126 12.25 1.38 29.01
C TYR A 126 13.68 1.68 28.58
N LEU A 127 14.57 1.83 29.56
CA LEU A 127 16.03 1.93 29.36
C LEU A 127 16.44 3.04 28.39
N TYR A 128 15.83 4.20 28.49
CA TYR A 128 16.04 5.32 27.56
C TYR A 128 17.52 5.68 27.37
N ASP A 129 18.29 5.80 28.48
CA ASP A 129 19.69 6.23 28.42
C ASP A 129 20.58 5.24 27.66
N GLU A 130 20.33 3.94 27.80
CA GLU A 130 21.06 2.91 27.04
C GLU A 130 20.59 2.87 25.59
N ALA A 131 19.29 2.90 25.37
CA ALA A 131 18.69 2.82 24.03
C ALA A 131 19.11 4.01 23.15
N ARG A 132 19.15 5.23 23.71
CA ARG A 132 19.51 6.42 22.94
C ARG A 132 20.95 6.38 22.42
N GLN A 133 21.84 5.69 23.12
CA GLN A 133 23.27 5.60 22.74
C GLN A 133 23.44 4.85 21.41
N VAL A 134 22.64 3.81 21.16
CA VAL A 134 22.76 3.00 19.94
C VAL A 134 22.15 3.67 18.72
N VAL A 135 21.33 4.71 18.89
CA VAL A 135 20.75 5.47 17.78
C VAL A 135 21.46 6.80 17.53
N GLU A 136 22.50 7.12 18.30
CA GLU A 136 23.31 8.32 18.08
C GLU A 136 23.85 8.35 16.65
N GLY A 137 23.72 9.50 15.99
CA GLY A 137 24.17 9.67 14.60
C GLY A 137 23.23 9.15 13.54
N TYR A 138 22.13 8.48 13.92
CA TYR A 138 21.11 8.07 12.95
C TYR A 138 20.37 9.28 12.38
N VAL A 139 20.25 9.31 11.04
CA VAL A 139 19.49 10.32 10.31
C VAL A 139 18.39 9.58 9.53
N PRO A 140 17.10 9.86 9.82
CA PRO A 140 16.00 9.21 9.12
C PRO A 140 15.84 9.67 7.67
#